data_5fc54a3ef1b10f238ef919a045e7a41b
#
_entry.id   5fc54a3ef1b10f238ef919a045e7a41b
#
_cell.length_a   1.000
_cell.length_b   1.000
_cell.length_c   1.000
_cell.angle_alpha   90.00
_cell.angle_beta   90.00
_cell.angle_gamma   90.00
#
_symmetry.space_group_name_H-M   'P 1'
#
loop_
_entity.id
_entity.type
_entity.pdbx_description
1 polymer ?
#
loop_
_entity_poly.entity_id
_entity_poly.type
_entity_poly.pdbx_seq_one_letter_code
_entity_poly.pdbx_strand_id
1 'polypeptide(L)'
;EETTAAETAAAEEDEENYNTGDASMDNTRNQDEIGEKELLVVSFGTSYNDSRRLTVGAIENAIENAFPDYSVRRGFTSQIIIDHVKKRDNVSIDNVTEALNRAVDNGVKTLVVQPTHLMNGLEYTDLVNELADNSDAFEQVAVGEPLLTSDDDFKAVISAITVR
;
A
#
# COMPACT_ATOMS: atom_id res chain seq x y z
N GLU A 1 -0.68 -15.73 31.53
CA GLU A 1 -1.71 -15.46 30.49
C GLU A 1 -2.41 -14.10 30.65
N GLU A 2 -2.29 -13.42 31.83
CA GLU A 2 -2.87 -12.07 32.05
C GLU A 2 -1.99 -10.93 31.56
N THR A 3 -0.70 -11.17 31.30
CA THR A 3 0.27 -10.12 30.91
C THR A 3 0.10 -9.66 29.45
N THR A 4 -0.32 -10.54 28.57
CA THR A 4 -0.48 -10.21 27.12
C THR A 4 -1.68 -9.32 26.80
N ALA A 5 -2.78 -9.49 27.51
CA ALA A 5 -3.98 -8.66 27.28
C ALA A 5 -3.84 -7.23 27.81
N ALA A 6 -3.10 -7.05 28.92
CA ALA A 6 -2.85 -5.74 29.51
C ALA A 6 -1.80 -4.93 28.70
N GLU A 7 -0.77 -5.60 28.14
CA GLU A 7 0.21 -4.96 27.25
C GLU A 7 -0.41 -4.54 25.92
N THR A 8 -1.32 -5.35 25.35
CA THR A 8 -2.04 -5.01 24.11
C THR A 8 -3.01 -3.84 24.34
N ALA A 9 -3.72 -3.83 25.48
CA ALA A 9 -4.64 -2.74 25.83
C ALA A 9 -3.88 -1.43 26.14
N ALA A 10 -2.74 -1.49 26.81
CA ALA A 10 -1.91 -0.31 27.09
C ALA A 10 -1.27 0.26 25.81
N ALA A 11 -0.87 -0.59 24.85
CA ALA A 11 -0.36 -0.15 23.55
C ALA A 11 -1.47 0.49 22.70
N GLU A 12 -2.71 -0.03 22.75
CA GLU A 12 -3.87 0.56 22.07
C GLU A 12 -4.26 1.91 22.69
N GLU A 13 -4.20 2.06 24.03
CA GLU A 13 -4.49 3.34 24.70
C GLU A 13 -3.42 4.41 24.44
N ASP A 14 -2.15 4.04 24.30
CA ASP A 14 -1.07 4.98 23.97
C ASP A 14 -1.18 5.49 22.52
N GLU A 15 -1.57 4.66 21.56
CA GLU A 15 -1.78 5.10 20.17
C GLU A 15 -2.99 6.03 19.99
N GLU A 16 -4.06 5.87 20.76
CA GLU A 16 -5.23 6.76 20.75
C GLU A 16 -4.91 8.18 21.21
N ASN A 17 -3.84 8.39 21.96
CA ASN A 17 -3.43 9.70 22.47
C ASN A 17 -2.51 10.49 21.52
N TYR A 18 -2.00 9.90 20.45
CA TYR A 18 -1.19 10.62 19.48
C TYR A 18 -2.07 11.33 18.45
N ASN A 19 -1.74 12.59 18.15
CA ASN A 19 -2.30 13.29 17.01
C ASN A 19 -1.74 12.68 15.72
N THR A 20 -2.50 11.80 15.09
CA THR A 20 -2.11 11.12 13.85
C THR A 20 -2.46 11.90 12.59
N GLY A 21 -3.12 13.04 12.72
CA GLY A 21 -3.62 13.85 11.62
C GLY A 21 -5.08 13.55 11.25
N ASP A 22 -5.59 14.28 10.28
CA ASP A 22 -6.96 14.18 9.81
C ASP A 22 -7.09 13.10 8.72
N ALA A 23 -7.82 12.03 9.03
CA ALA A 23 -8.05 10.90 8.12
C ALA A 23 -8.76 11.31 6.82
N SER A 24 -9.60 12.37 6.86
CA SER A 24 -10.34 12.86 5.69
C SER A 24 -9.45 13.50 4.62
N MET A 25 -8.22 13.84 4.98
CA MET A 25 -7.23 14.44 4.07
C MET A 25 -6.47 13.39 3.23
N ASP A 26 -6.62 12.10 3.54
CA ASP A 26 -6.00 11.01 2.80
C ASP A 26 -6.97 10.43 1.76
N ASN A 27 -6.44 10.13 0.57
CA ASN A 27 -7.18 9.41 -0.45
C ASN A 27 -6.94 7.91 -0.25
N THR A 28 -7.99 7.15 0.03
CA THR A 28 -7.89 5.69 0.26
C THR A 28 -7.59 4.90 -1.02
N ARG A 29 -7.84 5.50 -2.19
CA ARG A 29 -7.57 4.92 -3.52
C ARG A 29 -8.17 3.52 -3.71
N ASN A 30 -9.38 3.32 -3.18
CA ASN A 30 -10.17 2.09 -3.34
C ASN A 30 -11.46 2.34 -4.15
N GLN A 31 -11.39 3.25 -5.13
CA GLN A 31 -12.48 3.60 -6.01
C GLN A 31 -12.86 2.45 -6.94
N ASP A 32 -14.14 2.41 -7.26
CA ASP A 32 -14.72 1.55 -8.30
C ASP A 32 -14.89 2.32 -9.63
N GLU A 33 -15.38 1.65 -10.66
CA GLU A 33 -15.65 2.23 -11.99
C GLU A 33 -14.40 2.86 -12.63
N ILE A 34 -13.26 2.21 -12.48
CA ILE A 34 -12.00 2.58 -13.12
C ILE A 34 -11.91 1.97 -14.53
N GLY A 35 -10.94 2.43 -15.33
CA GLY A 35 -10.69 1.87 -16.65
C GLY A 35 -10.09 0.46 -16.63
N GLU A 36 -9.77 -0.07 -17.81
CA GLU A 36 -9.23 -1.42 -17.98
C GLU A 36 -7.77 -1.57 -17.55
N LYS A 37 -7.09 -0.47 -17.19
CA LYS A 37 -5.69 -0.45 -16.76
C LYS A 37 -5.57 0.07 -15.35
N GLU A 38 -5.03 -0.74 -14.47
CA GLU A 38 -4.78 -0.39 -13.07
C GLU A 38 -3.30 -0.49 -12.72
N LEU A 39 -2.83 0.47 -11.94
CA LEU A 39 -1.55 0.42 -11.23
C LEU A 39 -1.85 0.37 -9.73
N LEU A 40 -1.70 -0.81 -9.15
CA LEU A 40 -1.90 -1.06 -7.73
C LEU A 40 -0.59 -0.81 -6.98
N VAL A 41 -0.58 0.21 -6.12
CA VAL A 41 0.55 0.49 -5.23
C VAL A 41 0.35 -0.29 -3.95
N VAL A 42 1.28 -1.19 -3.63
CA VAL A 42 1.23 -2.05 -2.45
C VAL A 42 2.27 -1.63 -1.44
N SER A 43 1.82 -1.27 -0.24
CA SER A 43 2.65 -0.84 0.89
C SER A 43 2.39 -1.71 2.12
N PHE A 44 3.34 -1.79 3.04
CA PHE A 44 3.08 -2.33 4.37
C PHE A 44 1.94 -1.57 5.06
N GLY A 45 1.96 -0.26 4.93
CA GLY A 45 0.97 0.64 5.48
C GLY A 45 1.45 1.38 6.72
N THR A 46 0.63 2.34 7.16
CA THR A 46 0.81 3.06 8.41
C THR A 46 -0.55 3.52 8.96
N SER A 47 -0.71 3.46 10.27
CA SER A 47 -1.89 3.95 10.97
C SER A 47 -1.90 5.47 11.17
N TYR A 48 -0.74 6.14 11.04
CA TYR A 48 -0.63 7.59 11.16
C TYR A 48 -1.15 8.29 9.92
N ASN A 49 -2.25 9.04 10.03
CA ASN A 49 -2.97 9.66 8.91
C ASN A 49 -2.08 10.64 8.13
N ASP A 50 -1.37 11.55 8.82
CA ASP A 50 -0.46 12.48 8.15
C ASP A 50 0.73 11.75 7.48
N SER A 51 1.30 10.74 8.13
CA SER A 51 2.36 9.92 7.53
C SER A 51 1.86 9.20 6.29
N ARG A 52 0.67 8.58 6.35
CA ARG A 52 0.07 7.89 5.21
C ARG A 52 -0.12 8.83 4.03
N ARG A 53 -0.68 10.02 4.27
CA ARG A 53 -0.89 11.04 3.24
C ARG A 53 0.41 11.60 2.67
N LEU A 54 1.39 11.91 3.54
CA LEU A 54 2.61 12.62 3.15
C LEU A 54 3.72 11.70 2.60
N THR A 55 3.66 10.40 2.86
CA THR A 55 4.65 9.42 2.40
C THR A 55 4.05 8.49 1.36
N VAL A 56 3.19 7.56 1.74
CA VAL A 56 2.54 6.62 0.82
C VAL A 56 1.75 7.38 -0.25
N GLY A 57 0.92 8.33 0.13
CA GLY A 57 0.14 9.16 -0.78
C GLY A 57 1.00 9.99 -1.73
N ALA A 58 2.18 10.45 -1.30
CA ALA A 58 3.11 11.17 -2.17
C ALA A 58 3.70 10.27 -3.27
N ILE A 59 4.02 9.01 -2.94
CA ILE A 59 4.47 8.01 -3.92
C ILE A 59 3.35 7.73 -4.92
N GLU A 60 2.14 7.47 -4.43
CA GLU A 60 0.97 7.20 -5.28
C GLU A 60 0.65 8.37 -6.22
N ASN A 61 0.71 9.60 -5.73
CA ASN A 61 0.52 10.79 -6.55
C ASN A 61 1.62 10.95 -7.62
N ALA A 62 2.86 10.63 -7.29
CA ALA A 62 3.97 10.66 -8.25
C ALA A 62 3.77 9.62 -9.36
N ILE A 63 3.31 8.42 -9.00
CA ILE A 63 3.00 7.36 -9.94
C ILE A 63 1.81 7.76 -10.84
N GLU A 64 0.74 8.28 -10.27
CA GLU A 64 -0.43 8.76 -11.02
C GLU A 64 -0.07 9.83 -12.05
N ASN A 65 0.79 10.77 -11.67
CA ASN A 65 1.28 11.80 -12.58
C ASN A 65 2.18 11.24 -13.69
N ALA A 66 2.96 10.19 -13.41
CA ALA A 66 3.87 9.57 -14.37
C ALA A 66 3.13 8.63 -15.35
N PHE A 67 2.02 8.04 -14.94
CA PHE A 67 1.25 7.05 -15.70
C PHE A 67 -0.23 7.44 -15.82
N PRO A 68 -0.56 8.55 -16.50
CA PRO A 68 -1.93 9.10 -16.55
C PRO A 68 -2.95 8.17 -17.24
N ASP A 69 -2.50 7.16 -17.96
CA ASP A 69 -3.36 6.16 -18.63
C ASP A 69 -3.79 5.01 -17.69
N TYR A 70 -3.28 4.99 -16.47
CA TYR A 70 -3.59 4.00 -15.45
C TYR A 70 -4.41 4.61 -14.32
N SER A 71 -5.37 3.86 -13.82
CA SER A 71 -6.01 4.19 -12.54
C SER A 71 -5.11 3.72 -11.40
N VAL A 72 -4.70 4.63 -10.52
CA VAL A 72 -3.83 4.29 -9.39
C VAL A 72 -4.66 3.95 -8.16
N ARG A 73 -4.43 2.74 -7.60
CA ARG A 73 -5.10 2.24 -6.42
C ARG A 73 -4.09 1.81 -5.35
N ARG A 74 -4.60 1.61 -4.13
CA ARG A 74 -3.81 1.27 -2.93
C ARG A 74 -4.18 -0.12 -2.42
N GLY A 75 -3.16 -0.87 -1.99
CA GLY A 75 -3.31 -2.05 -1.15
C GLY A 75 -2.30 -2.02 0.00
N PHE A 76 -2.70 -2.49 1.19
CA PHE A 76 -1.80 -2.67 2.32
C PHE A 76 -1.59 -4.16 2.61
N THR A 77 -0.36 -4.52 3.04
CA THR A 77 -0.05 -5.89 3.45
C THR A 77 -0.35 -6.13 4.93
N SER A 78 -0.31 -5.11 5.78
CA SER A 78 -0.54 -5.24 7.22
C SER A 78 -2.01 -5.16 7.59
N GLN A 79 -2.65 -6.32 7.87
CA GLN A 79 -4.03 -6.37 8.32
C GLN A 79 -4.24 -5.64 9.65
N ILE A 80 -3.24 -5.68 10.56
CA ILE A 80 -3.30 -4.98 11.85
C ILE A 80 -3.46 -3.47 11.64
N ILE A 81 -2.73 -2.89 10.69
CA ILE A 81 -2.84 -1.46 10.37
C ILE A 81 -4.21 -1.15 9.75
N ILE A 82 -4.68 -1.97 8.83
CA ILE A 82 -6.00 -1.82 8.19
C ILE A 82 -7.10 -1.82 9.24
N ASP A 83 -7.11 -2.81 10.13
CA ASP A 83 -8.11 -2.96 11.18
C ASP A 83 -8.08 -1.79 12.17
N HIS A 84 -6.87 -1.33 12.53
CA HIS A 84 -6.68 -0.19 13.43
C HIS A 84 -7.24 1.11 12.81
N VAL A 85 -6.91 1.41 11.57
CA VAL A 85 -7.43 2.58 10.84
C VAL A 85 -8.95 2.50 10.70
N LYS A 86 -9.48 1.31 10.39
CA LYS A 86 -10.92 1.09 10.30
C LYS A 86 -11.64 1.33 11.63
N LYS A 87 -11.09 0.82 12.73
CA LYS A 87 -11.66 0.96 14.08
C LYS A 87 -11.62 2.42 14.54
N ARG A 88 -10.49 3.11 14.36
CA ARG A 88 -10.29 4.47 14.87
C ARG A 88 -10.99 5.53 14.00
N ASP A 89 -10.83 5.46 12.69
CA ASP A 89 -11.22 6.53 11.76
C ASP A 89 -12.44 6.17 10.90
N ASN A 90 -12.92 4.91 10.98
CA ASN A 90 -13.94 4.34 10.08
C ASN A 90 -13.54 4.44 8.58
N VAL A 91 -12.26 4.45 8.29
CA VAL A 91 -11.70 4.46 6.94
C VAL A 91 -11.39 3.03 6.50
N SER A 92 -11.84 2.64 5.32
CA SER A 92 -11.54 1.32 4.74
C SER A 92 -10.35 1.43 3.80
N ILE A 93 -9.37 0.55 3.99
CA ILE A 93 -8.21 0.38 3.11
C ILE A 93 -8.20 -1.08 2.71
N ASP A 94 -8.07 -1.36 1.42
CA ASP A 94 -8.05 -2.73 0.92
C ASP A 94 -6.73 -3.41 1.31
N ASN A 95 -6.78 -4.67 1.75
CA ASN A 95 -5.61 -5.54 1.73
C ASN A 95 -5.35 -6.02 0.29
N VAL A 96 -4.27 -6.79 0.09
CA VAL A 96 -3.88 -7.22 -1.27
C VAL A 96 -4.98 -8.06 -1.92
N THR A 97 -5.54 -9.02 -1.21
CA THR A 97 -6.64 -9.87 -1.72
C THR A 97 -7.88 -9.05 -2.08
N GLU A 98 -8.28 -8.12 -1.22
CA GLU A 98 -9.43 -7.22 -1.47
C GLU A 98 -9.17 -6.31 -2.67
N ALA A 99 -7.94 -5.76 -2.79
CA ALA A 99 -7.56 -4.92 -3.92
C ALA A 99 -7.58 -5.69 -5.25
N LEU A 100 -7.10 -6.94 -5.27
CA LEU A 100 -7.15 -7.80 -6.45
C LEU A 100 -8.59 -8.17 -6.83
N ASN A 101 -9.42 -8.55 -5.87
CA ASN A 101 -10.83 -8.82 -6.11
C ASN A 101 -11.55 -7.60 -6.69
N ARG A 102 -11.29 -6.42 -6.14
CA ARG A 102 -11.85 -5.17 -6.65
C ARG A 102 -11.36 -4.85 -8.06
N ALA A 103 -10.10 -5.14 -8.41
CA ALA A 103 -9.59 -4.99 -9.76
C ALA A 103 -10.35 -5.89 -10.76
N VAL A 104 -10.64 -7.14 -10.37
CA VAL A 104 -11.45 -8.07 -11.16
C VAL A 104 -12.89 -7.54 -11.33
N ASP A 105 -13.51 -7.10 -10.24
CA ASP A 105 -14.87 -6.55 -10.25
C ASP A 105 -14.99 -5.29 -11.11
N ASN A 106 -13.93 -4.48 -11.15
CA ASN A 106 -13.81 -3.29 -12.00
C ASN A 106 -13.56 -3.62 -13.48
N GLY A 107 -13.31 -4.87 -13.84
CA GLY A 107 -13.04 -5.29 -15.21
C GLY A 107 -11.65 -4.91 -15.71
N VAL A 108 -10.67 -4.80 -14.80
CA VAL A 108 -9.28 -4.53 -15.15
C VAL A 108 -8.72 -5.66 -16.00
N LYS A 109 -8.07 -5.32 -17.11
CA LYS A 109 -7.40 -6.25 -18.01
C LYS A 109 -5.89 -6.23 -17.87
N THR A 110 -5.33 -5.03 -17.67
CA THR A 110 -3.91 -4.84 -17.45
C THR A 110 -3.68 -4.36 -16.02
N LEU A 111 -3.07 -5.21 -15.22
CA LEU A 111 -2.70 -4.91 -13.84
C LEU A 111 -1.19 -4.78 -13.71
N VAL A 112 -0.73 -3.63 -13.23
CA VAL A 112 0.65 -3.41 -12.81
C VAL A 112 0.66 -3.23 -11.30
N VAL A 113 1.47 -4.01 -10.60
CA VAL A 113 1.63 -3.90 -9.15
C VAL A 113 2.99 -3.31 -8.82
N GLN A 114 2.99 -2.17 -8.13
CA GLN A 114 4.22 -1.53 -7.65
C GLN A 114 4.31 -1.63 -6.14
N PRO A 115 5.20 -2.49 -5.60
CA PRO A 115 5.48 -2.51 -4.17
C PRO A 115 6.31 -1.28 -3.77
N THR A 116 6.06 -0.79 -2.55
CA THR A 116 6.89 0.28 -1.93
C THR A 116 7.91 -0.28 -0.95
N HIS A 117 8.11 -1.59 -0.94
CA HIS A 117 9.07 -2.29 -0.08
C HIS A 117 10.51 -1.85 -0.41
N LEU A 118 11.35 -1.78 0.62
CA LEU A 118 12.75 -1.36 0.45
C LEU A 118 13.59 -2.42 -0.26
N MET A 119 13.35 -3.70 0.03
CA MET A 119 14.16 -4.80 -0.46
C MET A 119 13.34 -6.06 -0.70
N ASN A 120 13.92 -7.01 -1.39
CA ASN A 120 13.33 -8.33 -1.62
C ASN A 120 13.38 -9.16 -0.33
N GLY A 121 12.30 -9.09 0.46
CA GLY A 121 12.10 -9.82 1.70
C GLY A 121 10.87 -10.72 1.63
N LEU A 122 10.46 -11.28 2.78
CA LEU A 122 9.32 -12.21 2.87
C LEU A 122 8.03 -11.57 2.36
N GLU A 123 7.72 -10.34 2.76
CA GLU A 123 6.50 -9.65 2.33
C GLU A 123 6.43 -9.42 0.82
N TYR A 124 7.56 -9.11 0.18
CA TYR A 124 7.61 -9.02 -1.27
C TYR A 124 7.40 -10.39 -1.93
N THR A 125 8.00 -11.43 -1.37
CA THR A 125 7.83 -12.80 -1.86
C THR A 125 6.37 -13.25 -1.74
N ASP A 126 5.73 -12.97 -0.62
CA ASP A 126 4.32 -13.30 -0.38
C ASP A 126 3.42 -12.57 -1.36
N LEU A 127 3.67 -11.28 -1.61
CA LEU A 127 2.97 -10.49 -2.62
C LEU A 127 3.10 -11.09 -4.02
N VAL A 128 4.31 -11.47 -4.43
CA VAL A 128 4.56 -12.08 -5.74
C VAL A 128 3.83 -13.41 -5.89
N ASN A 129 3.80 -14.23 -4.84
CA ASN A 129 3.08 -15.50 -4.85
C ASN A 129 1.56 -15.27 -4.95
N GLU A 130 1.00 -14.34 -4.19
CA GLU A 130 -0.42 -13.99 -4.25
C GLU A 130 -0.83 -13.48 -5.64
N LEU A 131 0.02 -12.67 -6.27
CA LEU A 131 -0.19 -12.22 -7.65
C LEU A 131 -0.14 -13.35 -8.65
N ALA A 132 0.81 -14.29 -8.49
CA ALA A 132 0.91 -15.46 -9.38
C ALA A 132 -0.35 -16.32 -9.30
N ASP A 133 -0.90 -16.54 -8.11
CA ASP A 133 -2.11 -17.32 -7.87
C ASP A 133 -3.37 -16.67 -8.48
N ASN A 134 -3.37 -15.35 -8.65
CA ASN A 134 -4.50 -14.58 -9.20
C ASN A 134 -4.28 -14.08 -10.63
N SER A 135 -3.16 -14.39 -11.26
CA SER A 135 -2.76 -13.83 -12.56
C SER A 135 -3.73 -14.17 -13.70
N ASP A 136 -4.36 -15.34 -13.66
CA ASP A 136 -5.29 -15.82 -14.67
C ASP A 136 -6.57 -14.96 -14.79
N ALA A 137 -6.84 -14.12 -13.79
CA ALA A 137 -7.98 -13.19 -13.81
C ALA A 137 -7.77 -11.98 -14.73
N PHE A 138 -6.55 -11.73 -15.20
CA PHE A 138 -6.16 -10.57 -15.98
C PHE A 138 -5.56 -10.98 -17.33
N GLU A 139 -5.67 -10.11 -18.34
CA GLU A 139 -5.00 -10.36 -19.64
C GLU A 139 -3.48 -10.14 -19.52
N GLN A 140 -3.06 -9.20 -18.69
CA GLN A 140 -1.66 -8.87 -18.43
C GLN A 140 -1.44 -8.52 -16.97
N VAL A 141 -0.43 -9.11 -16.34
CA VAL A 141 0.03 -8.77 -14.99
C VAL A 141 1.52 -8.50 -15.03
N ALA A 142 1.93 -7.43 -14.38
CA ALA A 142 3.34 -7.12 -14.15
C ALA A 142 3.55 -6.68 -12.71
N VAL A 143 4.69 -7.02 -12.12
CA VAL A 143 5.10 -6.59 -10.78
C VAL A 143 6.42 -5.86 -10.85
N GLY A 144 6.49 -4.70 -10.20
CA GLY A 144 7.71 -3.94 -10.04
C GLY A 144 8.63 -4.52 -8.98
N GLU A 145 9.90 -4.21 -9.07
CA GLU A 145 10.89 -4.58 -8.06
C GLU A 145 10.81 -3.65 -6.83
N PRO A 146 11.30 -4.10 -5.66
CA PRO A 146 11.51 -3.23 -4.51
C PRO A 146 12.51 -2.10 -4.80
N LEU A 147 12.57 -1.10 -3.92
CA LEU A 147 13.38 0.11 -4.13
C LEU A 147 14.89 -0.15 -4.25
N LEU A 148 15.41 -1.13 -3.51
CA LEU A 148 16.84 -1.41 -3.38
C LEU A 148 17.14 -2.83 -3.88
N THR A 149 17.34 -2.99 -5.19
CA THR A 149 17.61 -4.28 -5.83
C THR A 149 18.99 -4.34 -6.50
N SER A 150 19.56 -3.18 -6.85
CA SER A 150 20.84 -3.06 -7.53
C SER A 150 21.75 -2.00 -6.90
N ASP A 151 23.05 -2.05 -7.22
CA ASP A 151 24.01 -1.03 -6.79
C ASP A 151 23.63 0.38 -7.30
N ASP A 152 22.97 0.46 -8.44
CA ASP A 152 22.56 1.73 -9.03
C ASP A 152 21.33 2.30 -8.29
N ASP A 153 20.43 1.45 -7.80
CA ASP A 153 19.32 1.88 -6.92
C ASP A 153 19.85 2.46 -5.61
N PHE A 154 20.85 1.79 -4.98
CA PHE A 154 21.49 2.33 -3.79
C PHE A 154 22.10 3.71 -4.03
N LYS A 155 22.82 3.89 -5.16
CA LYS A 155 23.39 5.20 -5.54
C LYS A 155 22.31 6.26 -5.78
N ALA A 156 21.23 5.89 -6.46
CA ALA A 156 20.11 6.79 -6.74
C ALA A 156 19.43 7.25 -5.45
N VAL A 157 19.15 6.34 -4.52
CA VAL A 157 18.56 6.67 -3.23
C VAL A 157 19.50 7.53 -2.38
N ILE A 158 20.79 7.19 -2.29
CA ILE A 158 21.79 8.01 -1.58
C ILE A 158 21.82 9.43 -2.17
N SER A 159 21.83 9.55 -3.49
CA SER A 159 21.81 10.84 -4.16
C SER A 159 20.55 11.64 -3.79
N ALA A 160 19.36 10.99 -3.82
CA ALA A 160 18.09 11.65 -3.52
C ALA A 160 18.00 12.17 -2.09
N ILE A 161 18.49 11.41 -1.09
CA ILE A 161 18.42 11.81 0.32
C ILE A 161 19.54 12.75 0.76
N THR A 162 20.61 12.89 -0.05
CA THR A 162 21.76 13.77 0.28
C THR A 162 21.74 15.11 -0.45
N VAL A 163 20.77 15.32 -1.34
CA VAL A 163 20.58 16.65 -1.99
C VAL A 163 20.10 17.63 -0.92
N ARG A 164 20.90 18.66 -0.67
CA ARG A 164 20.58 19.78 0.23
C ARG A 164 20.12 20.98 -0.59
#